data_f4c51cb7b18a3ace770bd9df985f2689
#
_entry.id   f4c51cb7b18a3ace770bd9df985f2689
#
_cell.length_a   1.000
_cell.length_b   1.000
_cell.length_c   1.000
_cell.angle_alpha   90.00
_cell.angle_beta   90.00
_cell.angle_gamma   90.00
#
_symmetry.space_group_name_H-M   'P 1'
#
loop_
_entity.id
_entity.type
_entity.pdbx_description
1 polymer ?
#
loop_
_entity_poly.entity_id
_entity_poly.type
_entity_poly.pdbx_seq_one_letter_code
_entity_poly.pdbx_strand_id
1 'polypeptide(L)'
;MPVTVMTRDPAGASARLGLTAVHTFNFPRFLAVMRRRALYLNGGGSLIQDVTSRRSLWYYLFTLRAAKRLGCKVMMYGCGIGPVKRPGGVAKTRKVLNSCVDAITLREPDSIEELARFGVTGPEIILASDPALTLPAAPAEEVDAALRAVGADPDGKYICFALRLWPGFDKKAGVFAAAAAHAWEKYGLTAVFLPINHLDDGQAAALVAEKLGDTPHVLLPGPMSSALVIGLMSRMQVVVSMRLHGLIFAAGQGVPLVGVSYDPKVTAFLRCVD
;
A
#
# COMPACT_ATOMS: atom_id res chain seq x y z
N MET A 1 3.10 1.50 26.07
CA MET A 1 4.52 1.58 25.66
C MET A 1 4.68 2.79 24.74
N PRO A 2 5.63 3.70 24.94
CA PRO A 2 5.76 4.88 24.09
C PRO A 2 6.25 4.49 22.69
N VAL A 3 5.51 4.93 21.69
CA VAL A 3 5.81 4.72 20.26
C VAL A 3 6.40 6.00 19.66
N THR A 4 7.38 5.87 18.77
CA THR A 4 7.92 6.97 17.97
C THR A 4 7.88 6.58 16.51
N VAL A 5 7.30 7.45 15.68
CA VAL A 5 7.14 7.22 14.24
C VAL A 5 8.24 7.97 13.47
N MET A 6 8.83 7.30 12.47
CA MET A 6 9.71 7.95 11.50
C MET A 6 8.91 8.34 10.26
N THR A 7 8.94 9.60 9.89
CA THR A 7 8.15 10.14 8.78
C THR A 7 8.85 11.32 8.10
N ARG A 8 8.44 11.66 6.88
CA ARG A 8 8.88 12.89 6.20
C ARG A 8 8.16 14.14 6.70
N ASP A 9 6.97 13.94 7.28
CA ASP A 9 6.18 15.00 7.92
C ASP A 9 5.97 14.70 9.40
N PRO A 10 6.92 15.04 10.29
CA PRO A 10 6.78 14.80 11.72
C PRO A 10 5.63 15.59 12.38
N ALA A 11 5.41 16.84 11.94
CA ALA A 11 4.38 17.68 12.53
C ALA A 11 2.97 17.14 12.24
N GLY A 12 2.68 16.85 10.96
CA GLY A 12 1.41 16.27 10.56
C GLY A 12 1.17 14.86 11.13
N ALA A 13 2.21 14.03 11.19
CA ALA A 13 2.09 12.71 11.80
C ALA A 13 1.82 12.79 13.31
N SER A 14 2.49 13.70 14.04
CA SER A 14 2.23 13.91 15.47
C SER A 14 0.81 14.42 15.72
N ALA A 15 0.33 15.35 14.90
CA ALA A 15 -1.02 15.91 15.03
C ALA A 15 -2.10 14.84 14.78
N ARG A 16 -1.92 14.00 13.74
CA ARG A 16 -2.90 12.95 13.38
C ARG A 16 -2.92 11.76 14.32
N LEU A 17 -1.74 11.34 14.80
CA LEU A 17 -1.59 10.08 15.54
C LEU A 17 -1.46 10.27 17.05
N GLY A 18 -1.26 11.49 17.54
CA GLY A 18 -0.97 11.74 18.96
C GLY A 18 0.37 11.13 19.42
N LEU A 19 1.29 10.85 18.49
CA LEU A 19 2.54 10.15 18.74
C LEU A 19 3.74 11.07 18.54
N THR A 20 4.85 10.74 19.21
CA THR A 20 6.13 11.38 18.92
C THR A 20 6.58 11.00 17.50
N ALA A 21 6.93 11.98 16.68
CA ALA A 21 7.45 11.75 15.34
C ALA A 21 8.85 12.35 15.16
N VAL A 22 9.66 11.68 14.30
CA VAL A 22 11.02 12.10 13.95
C VAL A 22 11.17 12.07 12.45
N HIS A 23 11.83 13.10 11.90
CA HIS A 23 12.08 13.15 10.47
C HIS A 23 13.00 12.02 10.01
N THR A 24 12.62 11.32 8.95
CA THR A 24 13.26 10.11 8.38
C THR A 24 14.77 10.29 8.16
N PHE A 25 15.23 11.49 7.79
CA PHE A 25 16.65 11.78 7.54
C PHE A 25 17.35 12.55 8.68
N ASN A 26 16.68 12.75 9.82
CA ASN A 26 17.34 13.27 11.00
C ASN A 26 18.03 12.12 11.76
N PHE A 27 19.15 11.66 11.22
CA PHE A 27 19.91 10.55 11.77
C PHE A 27 20.36 10.73 13.23
N PRO A 28 20.87 11.91 13.67
CA PRO A 28 21.22 12.10 15.08
C PRO A 28 20.03 11.87 16.01
N ARG A 29 18.87 12.44 15.69
CA ARG A 29 17.65 12.26 16.49
C ARG A 29 17.11 10.84 16.42
N PHE A 30 17.15 10.21 15.26
CA PHE A 30 16.83 8.79 15.08
C PHE A 30 17.68 7.90 16.00
N LEU A 31 19.00 8.04 15.98
CA LEU A 31 19.90 7.25 16.82
C LEU A 31 19.68 7.52 18.33
N ALA A 32 19.40 8.76 18.72
CA ALA A 32 19.09 9.13 20.10
C ALA A 32 17.80 8.48 20.59
N VAL A 33 16.75 8.43 19.75
CA VAL A 33 15.50 7.73 20.06
C VAL A 33 15.74 6.23 20.18
N MET A 34 16.46 5.62 19.26
CA MET A 34 16.72 4.17 19.23
C MET A 34 17.44 3.67 20.48
N ARG A 35 18.37 4.46 21.06
CA ARG A 35 19.06 4.11 22.31
C ARG A 35 18.13 3.91 23.51
N ARG A 36 16.90 4.38 23.40
CA ARG A 36 15.89 4.34 24.48
C ARG A 36 14.72 3.40 24.16
N ARG A 37 14.83 2.60 23.09
CA ARG A 37 13.75 1.73 22.62
C ARG A 37 14.15 0.25 22.68
N ALA A 38 13.19 -0.57 23.07
CA ALA A 38 13.37 -2.02 23.10
C ALA A 38 13.18 -2.67 21.73
N LEU A 39 12.35 -2.08 20.89
CA LEU A 39 11.93 -2.65 19.60
C LEU A 39 12.03 -1.60 18.48
N TYR A 40 12.58 -2.01 17.35
CA TYR A 40 12.52 -1.32 16.08
C TYR A 40 11.67 -2.12 15.10
N LEU A 41 10.54 -1.54 14.66
CA LEU A 41 9.70 -2.09 13.62
C LEU A 41 10.03 -1.43 12.28
N ASN A 42 10.48 -2.22 11.32
CA ASN A 42 10.64 -1.81 9.93
C ASN A 42 9.45 -2.35 9.16
N GLY A 43 8.36 -1.59 9.09
CA GLY A 43 7.07 -2.09 8.66
C GLY A 43 6.61 -1.58 7.32
N GLY A 44 5.83 -2.42 6.65
CA GLY A 44 5.05 -2.14 5.45
C GLY A 44 5.86 -2.02 4.16
N GLY A 45 5.23 -2.36 3.05
CA GLY A 45 5.79 -2.17 1.71
C GLY A 45 6.94 -3.12 1.32
N SER A 46 7.40 -2.99 0.07
CA SER A 46 8.57 -3.74 -0.44
C SER A 46 9.83 -2.88 -0.24
N LEU A 47 10.39 -2.93 0.97
CA LEU A 47 11.48 -2.05 1.39
C LEU A 47 12.85 -2.55 0.94
N ILE A 48 13.04 -3.87 0.93
CA ILE A 48 14.29 -4.52 0.53
C ILE A 48 14.24 -4.82 -0.97
N GLN A 49 14.58 -3.83 -1.77
CA GLN A 49 14.64 -3.93 -3.24
C GLN A 49 15.58 -2.86 -3.82
N ASP A 50 16.14 -3.07 -5.01
CA ASP A 50 17.04 -2.12 -5.67
C ASP A 50 16.60 -1.67 -7.06
N VAL A 51 15.34 -1.99 -7.44
CA VAL A 51 14.76 -1.65 -8.75
C VAL A 51 14.46 -0.16 -8.84
N THR A 52 13.81 0.41 -7.82
CA THR A 52 13.47 1.83 -7.81
C THR A 52 14.62 2.71 -7.38
N SER A 53 15.41 2.31 -6.37
CA SER A 53 16.54 3.09 -5.89
C SER A 53 17.52 2.26 -5.04
N ARG A 54 18.81 2.31 -5.43
CA ARG A 54 19.90 1.80 -4.58
C ARG A 54 19.98 2.49 -3.23
N ARG A 55 19.72 3.82 -3.20
CA ARG A 55 19.79 4.61 -1.97
C ARG A 55 18.72 4.15 -0.99
N SER A 56 17.54 3.76 -1.48
CA SER A 56 16.46 3.21 -0.66
C SER A 56 16.89 1.92 0.03
N LEU A 57 17.41 0.93 -0.72
CA LEU A 57 17.93 -0.31 -0.13
C LEU A 57 18.98 -0.04 0.96
N TRP A 58 19.95 0.84 0.67
CA TRP A 58 21.00 1.20 1.62
C TRP A 58 20.44 1.84 2.89
N TYR A 59 19.47 2.72 2.75
CA TYR A 59 18.80 3.36 3.87
C TYR A 59 18.16 2.33 4.81
N TYR A 60 17.38 1.38 4.28
CA TYR A 60 16.74 0.36 5.10
C TYR A 60 17.75 -0.58 5.75
N LEU A 61 18.75 -1.05 5.02
CA LEU A 61 19.81 -1.88 5.60
C LEU A 61 20.60 -1.13 6.70
N PHE A 62 20.81 0.17 6.53
CA PHE A 62 21.44 1.01 7.54
C PHE A 62 20.57 1.11 8.82
N THR A 63 19.28 1.37 8.69
CA THR A 63 18.38 1.52 9.85
C THR A 63 18.26 0.21 10.66
N LEU A 64 18.12 -0.94 10.00
CA LEU A 64 18.14 -2.25 10.64
C LEU A 64 19.43 -2.49 11.44
N ARG A 65 20.58 -2.22 10.80
CA ARG A 65 21.89 -2.39 11.43
C ARG A 65 22.12 -1.43 12.60
N ALA A 66 21.69 -0.17 12.46
CA ALA A 66 21.79 0.83 13.53
C ALA A 66 20.93 0.43 14.74
N ALA A 67 19.69 -0.01 14.50
CA ALA A 67 18.79 -0.48 15.54
C ALA A 67 19.39 -1.64 16.35
N LYS A 68 19.90 -2.65 15.65
CA LYS A 68 20.53 -3.82 16.30
C LYS A 68 21.76 -3.44 17.13
N ARG A 69 22.61 -2.55 16.60
CA ARG A 69 23.81 -2.05 17.31
C ARG A 69 23.48 -1.23 18.56
N LEU A 70 22.33 -0.59 18.57
CA LEU A 70 21.85 0.18 19.71
C LEU A 70 21.04 -0.66 20.72
N GLY A 71 21.04 -2.00 20.56
CA GLY A 71 20.43 -2.94 21.49
C GLY A 71 18.94 -3.19 21.29
N CYS A 72 18.32 -2.68 20.19
CA CYS A 72 16.93 -3.00 19.91
C CYS A 72 16.75 -4.45 19.43
N LYS A 73 15.61 -5.04 19.76
CA LYS A 73 15.04 -6.10 18.95
C LYS A 73 14.61 -5.50 17.61
N VAL A 74 14.79 -6.22 16.52
CA VAL A 74 14.52 -5.71 15.17
C VAL A 74 13.57 -6.65 14.45
N MET A 75 12.43 -6.12 14.06
CA MET A 75 11.41 -6.87 13.33
C MET A 75 11.07 -6.15 12.02
N MET A 76 11.03 -6.90 10.92
CA MET A 76 10.41 -6.47 9.68
C MET A 76 8.97 -6.98 9.66
N TYR A 77 8.00 -6.08 9.52
CA TYR A 77 6.59 -6.39 9.76
C TYR A 77 5.74 -6.15 8.51
N GLY A 78 5.04 -7.21 8.05
CA GLY A 78 4.12 -7.14 6.92
C GLY A 78 4.78 -6.67 5.63
N CYS A 79 6.02 -7.10 5.36
CA CYS A 79 6.79 -6.59 4.24
C CYS A 79 6.84 -7.57 3.06
N GLY A 80 7.02 -7.02 1.85
CA GLY A 80 7.47 -7.75 0.68
C GLY A 80 8.99 -7.63 0.53
N ILE A 81 9.63 -8.64 -0.03
CA ILE A 81 11.07 -8.69 -0.28
C ILE A 81 11.35 -8.78 -1.77
N GLY A 82 12.32 -8.02 -2.21
CA GLY A 82 12.86 -8.11 -3.56
C GLY A 82 12.12 -7.28 -4.63
N PRO A 83 12.59 -7.38 -5.86
CA PRO A 83 13.85 -8.04 -6.20
C PRO A 83 15.08 -7.18 -5.86
N VAL A 84 16.16 -7.83 -5.42
CA VAL A 84 17.51 -7.24 -5.36
C VAL A 84 18.36 -7.90 -6.45
N LYS A 85 18.65 -7.13 -7.49
CA LYS A 85 19.28 -7.68 -8.72
C LYS A 85 20.81 -7.66 -8.69
N ARG A 86 21.41 -6.72 -7.94
CA ARG A 86 22.86 -6.52 -7.94
C ARG A 86 23.56 -7.45 -6.95
N PRO A 87 24.61 -8.19 -7.35
CA PRO A 87 25.31 -9.13 -6.46
C PRO A 87 25.79 -8.50 -5.15
N GLY A 88 26.36 -7.28 -5.20
CA GLY A 88 26.77 -6.55 -4.00
C GLY A 88 25.59 -6.11 -3.11
N GLY A 89 24.40 -5.90 -3.68
CA GLY A 89 23.16 -5.68 -2.94
C GLY A 89 22.71 -6.95 -2.22
N VAL A 90 22.69 -8.08 -2.93
CA VAL A 90 22.33 -9.40 -2.36
C VAL A 90 23.23 -9.76 -1.20
N ALA A 91 24.56 -9.67 -1.37
CA ALA A 91 25.52 -10.02 -0.32
C ALA A 91 25.33 -9.17 0.95
N LYS A 92 25.07 -7.87 0.78
CA LYS A 92 24.82 -6.97 1.91
C LYS A 92 23.48 -7.22 2.58
N THR A 93 22.41 -7.46 1.79
CA THR A 93 21.09 -7.84 2.28
C THR A 93 21.20 -9.10 3.14
N ARG A 94 21.82 -10.17 2.60
CA ARG A 94 22.08 -11.40 3.34
C ARG A 94 22.79 -11.14 4.67
N LYS A 95 23.90 -10.39 4.62
CA LYS A 95 24.67 -10.09 5.83
C LYS A 95 23.83 -9.35 6.89
N VAL A 96 23.11 -8.31 6.49
CA VAL A 96 22.34 -7.48 7.44
C VAL A 96 21.14 -8.25 7.97
N LEU A 97 20.38 -8.93 7.13
CA LEU A 97 19.18 -9.65 7.58
C LEU A 97 19.58 -10.79 8.54
N ASN A 98 20.61 -11.57 8.22
CA ASN A 98 21.06 -12.66 9.09
C ASN A 98 21.64 -12.20 10.44
N SER A 99 22.25 -11.01 10.49
CA SER A 99 22.95 -10.57 11.72
C SER A 99 22.21 -9.51 12.51
N CYS A 100 21.20 -8.84 11.93
CA CYS A 100 20.58 -7.67 12.52
C CYS A 100 19.06 -7.75 12.66
N VAL A 101 18.41 -8.74 12.08
CA VAL A 101 16.95 -8.90 12.16
C VAL A 101 16.63 -10.11 13.01
N ASP A 102 15.70 -9.97 13.94
CA ASP A 102 15.26 -11.04 14.82
C ASP A 102 14.06 -11.80 14.23
N ALA A 103 13.10 -11.07 13.60
CA ALA A 103 11.93 -11.67 12.96
C ALA A 103 11.50 -10.91 11.71
N ILE A 104 10.93 -11.63 10.74
CA ILE A 104 10.36 -11.09 9.51
C ILE A 104 8.97 -11.69 9.32
N THR A 105 7.92 -10.86 9.26
CA THR A 105 6.63 -11.29 8.74
C THR A 105 6.47 -10.83 7.30
N LEU A 106 6.17 -11.77 6.43
CA LEU A 106 5.99 -11.57 5.00
C LEU A 106 4.52 -11.59 4.63
N ARG A 107 4.13 -10.76 3.69
CA ARG A 107 2.74 -10.68 3.22
C ARG A 107 2.45 -11.47 1.95
N GLU A 108 3.50 -12.02 1.30
CA GLU A 108 3.39 -12.75 0.05
C GLU A 108 4.42 -13.91 -0.01
N PRO A 109 4.04 -15.08 -0.57
CA PRO A 109 4.93 -16.25 -0.66
C PRO A 109 6.20 -16.01 -1.47
N ASP A 110 6.13 -15.23 -2.56
CA ASP A 110 7.28 -14.93 -3.43
C ASP A 110 8.46 -14.31 -2.64
N SER A 111 8.17 -13.62 -1.54
CA SER A 111 9.18 -13.05 -0.64
C SER A 111 9.98 -14.10 0.13
N ILE A 112 9.41 -15.29 0.39
CA ILE A 112 10.11 -16.43 1.01
C ILE A 112 11.19 -16.93 0.03
N GLU A 113 10.83 -17.09 -1.24
CA GLU A 113 11.75 -17.55 -2.29
C GLU A 113 12.91 -16.54 -2.47
N GLU A 114 12.62 -15.25 -2.43
CA GLU A 114 13.64 -14.20 -2.49
C GLU A 114 14.59 -14.26 -1.29
N LEU A 115 14.10 -14.44 -0.06
CA LEU A 115 14.93 -14.60 1.12
C LEU A 115 15.81 -15.86 1.04
N ALA A 116 15.27 -16.97 0.57
CA ALA A 116 16.01 -18.22 0.34
C ALA A 116 17.11 -18.00 -0.73
N ARG A 117 16.78 -17.34 -1.84
CA ARG A 117 17.74 -16.97 -2.90
C ARG A 117 18.89 -16.08 -2.37
N PHE A 118 18.61 -15.22 -1.40
CA PHE A 118 19.65 -14.41 -0.75
C PHE A 118 20.48 -15.20 0.27
N GLY A 119 20.04 -16.38 0.69
CA GLY A 119 20.67 -17.15 1.76
C GLY A 119 20.40 -16.55 3.14
N VAL A 120 19.18 -16.08 3.38
CA VAL A 120 18.75 -15.55 4.69
C VAL A 120 18.18 -16.70 5.50
N THR A 121 18.83 -16.98 6.65
CA THR A 121 18.49 -18.07 7.57
C THR A 121 18.55 -17.66 9.04
N GLY A 122 18.95 -16.39 9.33
CA GLY A 122 19.16 -15.92 10.70
C GLY A 122 17.88 -15.52 11.43
N PRO A 123 16.98 -14.74 10.82
CA PRO A 123 15.74 -14.33 11.47
C PRO A 123 14.69 -15.45 11.47
N GLU A 124 13.75 -15.37 12.41
CA GLU A 124 12.49 -16.11 12.32
C GLU A 124 11.67 -15.54 11.15
N ILE A 125 11.22 -16.40 10.22
CA ILE A 125 10.46 -15.99 9.02
C ILE A 125 9.04 -16.56 9.12
N ILE A 126 8.04 -15.67 9.07
CA ILE A 126 6.63 -16.02 9.20
C ILE A 126 5.89 -15.49 7.97
N LEU A 127 5.20 -16.36 7.24
CA LEU A 127 4.24 -15.94 6.23
C LEU A 127 2.96 -15.52 6.94
N ALA A 128 2.51 -14.31 6.66
CA ALA A 128 1.30 -13.71 7.22
C ALA A 128 0.53 -12.99 6.10
N SER A 129 -0.42 -12.17 6.47
CA SER A 129 -1.12 -11.28 5.53
C SER A 129 -0.58 -9.86 5.61
N ASP A 130 -0.93 -9.02 4.61
CA ASP A 130 -0.64 -7.59 4.70
C ASP A 130 -1.42 -6.98 5.88
N PRO A 131 -0.75 -6.28 6.81
CA PRO A 131 -1.43 -5.66 7.96
C PRO A 131 -2.56 -4.70 7.59
N ALA A 132 -2.56 -4.20 6.38
CA ALA A 132 -3.61 -3.31 5.90
C ALA A 132 -4.99 -3.99 5.75
N LEU A 133 -5.04 -5.33 5.71
CA LEU A 133 -6.30 -6.09 5.73
C LEU A 133 -7.12 -5.88 7.02
N THR A 134 -6.46 -5.56 8.13
CA THR A 134 -7.11 -5.39 9.44
C THR A 134 -7.38 -3.94 9.81
N LEU A 135 -7.12 -3.00 8.91
CA LEU A 135 -7.40 -1.59 9.16
C LEU A 135 -8.93 -1.35 9.20
N PRO A 136 -9.42 -0.58 10.18
CA PRO A 136 -10.83 -0.29 10.30
C PRO A 136 -11.31 0.65 9.17
N ALA A 137 -12.54 0.45 8.74
CA ALA A 137 -13.25 1.40 7.91
C ALA A 137 -13.64 2.67 8.70
N ALA A 138 -13.86 3.78 8.02
CA ALA A 138 -14.49 4.95 8.63
C ALA A 138 -15.96 4.64 9.03
N PRO A 139 -16.51 5.37 10.00
CA PRO A 139 -17.93 5.27 10.34
C PRO A 139 -18.85 5.49 9.14
N ALA A 140 -20.00 4.81 9.13
CA ALA A 140 -20.94 4.87 8.01
C ALA A 140 -21.36 6.31 7.65
N GLU A 141 -21.57 7.16 8.67
CA GLU A 141 -21.96 8.55 8.49
C GLU A 141 -20.89 9.38 7.74
N GLU A 142 -19.59 9.10 8.00
CA GLU A 142 -18.48 9.76 7.31
C GLU A 142 -18.41 9.32 5.84
N VAL A 143 -18.65 8.04 5.58
CA VAL A 143 -18.69 7.46 4.22
C VAL A 143 -19.85 8.04 3.43
N ASP A 144 -21.04 8.07 4.04
CA ASP A 144 -22.25 8.62 3.42
C ASP A 144 -22.12 10.13 3.13
N ALA A 145 -21.51 10.87 4.06
CA ALA A 145 -21.22 12.28 3.85
C ALA A 145 -20.26 12.50 2.67
N ALA A 146 -19.23 11.66 2.54
CA ALA A 146 -18.28 11.73 1.44
C ALA A 146 -18.93 11.42 0.08
N LEU A 147 -19.84 10.45 0.02
CA LEU A 147 -20.61 10.14 -1.20
C LEU A 147 -21.53 11.30 -1.58
N ARG A 148 -22.31 11.84 -0.62
CA ARG A 148 -23.20 12.99 -0.86
C ARG A 148 -22.43 14.24 -1.31
N ALA A 149 -21.23 14.46 -0.79
CA ALA A 149 -20.41 15.62 -1.17
C ALA A 149 -20.00 15.63 -2.66
N VAL A 150 -20.03 14.48 -3.32
CA VAL A 150 -19.78 14.34 -4.76
C VAL A 150 -21.05 14.06 -5.56
N GLY A 151 -22.23 14.23 -4.96
CA GLY A 151 -23.52 14.02 -5.61
C GLY A 151 -23.92 12.55 -5.77
N ALA A 152 -23.26 11.64 -5.08
CA ALA A 152 -23.57 10.21 -5.11
C ALA A 152 -24.56 9.83 -4.00
N ASP A 153 -25.48 8.90 -4.31
CA ASP A 153 -26.42 8.36 -3.35
C ASP A 153 -25.71 7.32 -2.45
N PRO A 154 -25.73 7.45 -1.11
CA PRO A 154 -25.18 6.43 -0.21
C PRO A 154 -25.74 5.03 -0.39
N ASP A 155 -26.97 4.89 -0.85
CA ASP A 155 -27.66 3.63 -1.12
C ASP A 155 -27.52 3.16 -2.59
N GLY A 156 -26.77 3.91 -3.38
CA GLY A 156 -26.54 3.61 -4.79
C GLY A 156 -25.73 2.30 -5.01
N LYS A 157 -25.78 1.82 -6.25
CA LYS A 157 -25.01 0.64 -6.67
C LYS A 157 -23.77 1.07 -7.46
N TYR A 158 -22.61 0.65 -7.02
CA TYR A 158 -21.35 1.18 -7.51
C TYR A 158 -20.35 0.09 -7.93
N ILE A 159 -19.59 0.39 -8.98
CA ILE A 159 -18.33 -0.30 -9.32
C ILE A 159 -17.16 0.66 -9.11
N CYS A 160 -16.18 0.28 -8.31
CA CYS A 160 -15.02 1.11 -8.06
C CYS A 160 -13.89 0.85 -9.06
N PHE A 161 -13.26 1.93 -9.53
CA PHE A 161 -12.03 1.90 -10.31
C PHE A 161 -10.91 2.61 -9.55
N ALA A 162 -9.95 1.85 -9.00
CA ALA A 162 -8.74 2.38 -8.40
C ALA A 162 -7.57 2.26 -9.39
N LEU A 163 -7.49 3.23 -10.27
CA LEU A 163 -6.58 3.26 -11.41
C LEU A 163 -5.24 3.91 -11.06
N ARG A 164 -4.26 3.69 -11.91
CA ARG A 164 -2.93 4.29 -11.81
C ARG A 164 -2.48 4.80 -13.17
N LEU A 165 -1.97 6.02 -13.21
CA LEU A 165 -1.26 6.51 -14.38
C LEU A 165 0.03 5.70 -14.57
N TRP A 166 0.14 5.03 -15.72
CA TRP A 166 1.26 4.18 -16.09
C TRP A 166 1.68 4.51 -17.52
N PRO A 167 2.94 4.33 -17.94
CA PRO A 167 3.32 4.56 -19.33
C PRO A 167 2.42 3.84 -20.32
N GLY A 168 1.79 4.58 -21.23
CA GLY A 168 0.82 4.06 -22.21
C GLY A 168 -0.60 3.87 -21.68
N PHE A 169 -0.93 4.39 -20.49
CA PHE A 169 -2.28 4.33 -19.91
C PHE A 169 -3.32 5.06 -20.78
N ASP A 170 -2.93 6.15 -21.44
CA ASP A 170 -3.75 6.92 -22.38
C ASP A 170 -4.38 6.02 -23.47
N LYS A 171 -3.61 5.07 -24.00
CA LYS A 171 -4.07 4.07 -24.98
C LYS A 171 -5.00 3.02 -24.38
N LYS A 172 -4.96 2.84 -23.07
CA LYS A 172 -5.74 1.84 -22.32
C LYS A 172 -6.99 2.44 -21.65
N ALA A 173 -7.08 3.75 -21.50
CA ALA A 173 -8.19 4.43 -20.84
C ALA A 173 -9.55 4.06 -21.43
N GLY A 174 -9.64 3.86 -22.76
CA GLY A 174 -10.85 3.41 -23.44
C GLY A 174 -11.35 2.02 -23.00
N VAL A 175 -10.46 1.13 -22.59
CA VAL A 175 -10.85 -0.20 -22.09
C VAL A 175 -11.58 -0.07 -20.74
N PHE A 176 -11.08 0.79 -19.86
CA PHE A 176 -11.73 1.06 -18.57
C PHE A 176 -13.06 1.81 -18.75
N ALA A 177 -13.12 2.76 -19.69
CA ALA A 177 -14.36 3.44 -20.03
C ALA A 177 -15.41 2.46 -20.55
N ALA A 178 -15.05 1.57 -21.49
CA ALA A 178 -15.96 0.54 -22.00
C ALA A 178 -16.44 -0.40 -20.89
N ALA A 179 -15.56 -0.80 -19.96
CA ALA A 179 -15.94 -1.63 -18.82
C ALA A 179 -16.91 -0.91 -17.86
N ALA A 180 -16.71 0.38 -17.62
CA ALA A 180 -17.59 1.19 -16.79
C ALA A 180 -18.96 1.42 -17.46
N ALA A 181 -19.00 1.73 -18.75
CA ALA A 181 -20.23 1.86 -19.53
C ALA A 181 -21.01 0.54 -19.54
N HIS A 182 -20.33 -0.60 -19.76
CA HIS A 182 -20.98 -1.91 -19.71
C HIS A 182 -21.55 -2.23 -18.33
N ALA A 183 -20.86 -1.86 -17.25
CA ALA A 183 -21.33 -2.06 -15.87
C ALA A 183 -22.61 -1.24 -15.60
N TRP A 184 -22.68 -0.03 -16.12
CA TRP A 184 -23.88 0.79 -16.05
C TRP A 184 -25.03 0.20 -16.87
N GLU A 185 -24.80 -0.07 -18.14
CA GLU A 185 -25.83 -0.52 -19.09
C GLU A 185 -26.45 -1.86 -18.70
N LYS A 186 -25.60 -2.81 -18.24
CA LYS A 186 -26.04 -4.19 -17.98
C LYS A 186 -26.47 -4.42 -16.54
N TYR A 187 -25.83 -3.75 -15.58
CA TYR A 187 -26.02 -4.04 -14.15
C TYR A 187 -26.50 -2.84 -13.33
N GLY A 188 -26.61 -1.66 -13.92
CA GLY A 188 -26.99 -0.42 -13.22
C GLY A 188 -25.94 0.02 -12.20
N LEU A 189 -24.66 -0.33 -12.40
CA LEU A 189 -23.58 0.04 -11.51
C LEU A 189 -22.95 1.35 -11.97
N THR A 190 -23.08 2.40 -11.18
CA THR A 190 -22.39 3.67 -11.43
C THR A 190 -20.89 3.53 -11.15
N ALA A 191 -20.05 3.97 -12.09
CA ALA A 191 -18.61 3.94 -11.92
C ALA A 191 -18.15 4.99 -10.91
N VAL A 192 -17.37 4.58 -9.90
CA VAL A 192 -16.71 5.44 -8.92
C VAL A 192 -15.20 5.34 -9.10
N PHE A 193 -14.54 6.45 -9.43
CA PHE A 193 -13.09 6.53 -9.52
C PHE A 193 -12.52 6.98 -8.20
N LEU A 194 -11.77 6.07 -7.54
CA LEU A 194 -11.24 6.27 -6.20
C LEU A 194 -9.71 6.33 -6.24
N PRO A 195 -9.10 7.51 -5.99
CA PRO A 195 -7.65 7.66 -5.99
C PRO A 195 -7.04 7.13 -4.69
N ILE A 196 -6.10 6.19 -4.80
CA ILE A 196 -5.27 5.72 -3.66
C ILE A 196 -4.06 6.65 -3.48
N ASN A 197 -3.40 7.03 -4.59
CA ASN A 197 -2.41 8.10 -4.63
C ASN A 197 -3.01 9.27 -5.43
N HIS A 198 -3.55 10.26 -4.74
CA HIS A 198 -4.36 11.32 -5.34
C HIS A 198 -3.69 12.08 -6.50
N LEU A 199 -2.35 12.24 -6.49
CA LEU A 199 -1.65 12.99 -7.53
C LEU A 199 -1.67 12.28 -8.89
N ASP A 200 -1.32 11.00 -8.90
CA ASP A 200 -1.20 10.22 -10.15
C ASP A 200 -2.54 9.58 -10.57
N ASP A 201 -3.34 9.15 -9.58
CA ASP A 201 -4.56 8.37 -9.82
C ASP A 201 -5.70 9.26 -10.30
N GLY A 202 -5.75 10.51 -9.84
CA GLY A 202 -6.72 11.49 -10.33
C GLY A 202 -6.58 11.77 -11.82
N GLN A 203 -5.35 11.81 -12.34
CA GLN A 203 -5.12 11.98 -13.77
C GLN A 203 -5.59 10.74 -14.58
N ALA A 204 -5.33 9.54 -14.07
CA ALA A 204 -5.81 8.32 -14.71
C ALA A 204 -7.35 8.27 -14.73
N ALA A 205 -8.00 8.66 -13.64
CA ALA A 205 -9.47 8.74 -13.55
C ALA A 205 -10.04 9.75 -14.55
N ALA A 206 -9.46 10.95 -14.65
CA ALA A 206 -9.91 11.98 -15.58
C ALA A 206 -9.84 11.52 -17.05
N LEU A 207 -8.75 10.83 -17.46
CA LEU A 207 -8.61 10.27 -18.81
C LEU A 207 -9.68 9.22 -19.14
N VAL A 208 -10.15 8.48 -18.16
CA VAL A 208 -11.25 7.51 -18.36
C VAL A 208 -12.60 8.21 -18.38
N ALA A 209 -12.82 9.15 -17.48
CA ALA A 209 -14.06 9.94 -17.40
C ALA A 209 -14.33 10.72 -18.68
N GLU A 210 -13.29 11.31 -19.29
CA GLU A 210 -13.40 11.98 -20.61
C GLU A 210 -13.96 11.04 -21.68
N LYS A 211 -13.56 9.76 -21.66
CA LYS A 211 -14.02 8.76 -22.64
C LYS A 211 -15.38 8.15 -22.30
N LEU A 212 -15.87 8.31 -21.07
CA LEU A 212 -17.21 7.88 -20.66
C LEU A 212 -18.30 8.83 -21.16
N GLY A 213 -17.97 10.11 -21.42
CA GLY A 213 -18.94 11.11 -21.81
C GLY A 213 -20.09 11.23 -20.81
N ASP A 214 -21.32 11.09 -21.27
CA ASP A 214 -22.54 11.25 -20.46
C ASP A 214 -22.88 10.01 -19.61
N THR A 215 -22.12 8.92 -19.69
CA THR A 215 -22.33 7.74 -18.82
C THR A 215 -22.15 8.12 -17.35
N PRO A 216 -23.13 7.84 -16.46
CA PRO A 216 -23.05 8.21 -15.06
C PRO A 216 -21.79 7.70 -14.37
N HIS A 217 -21.05 8.60 -13.77
CA HIS A 217 -19.83 8.28 -13.01
C HIS A 217 -19.55 9.31 -11.93
N VAL A 218 -18.72 8.94 -10.97
CA VAL A 218 -18.32 9.77 -9.82
C VAL A 218 -16.80 9.80 -9.74
N LEU A 219 -16.23 11.00 -9.61
CA LEU A 219 -14.83 11.22 -9.33
C LEU A 219 -14.65 11.62 -7.87
N LEU A 220 -14.07 10.74 -7.06
CA LEU A 220 -13.79 11.06 -5.66
C LEU A 220 -12.55 11.96 -5.56
N PRO A 221 -12.60 13.02 -4.75
CA PRO A 221 -11.45 13.88 -4.52
C PRO A 221 -10.40 13.19 -3.64
N GLY A 222 -9.16 13.61 -3.74
CA GLY A 222 -8.10 13.22 -2.79
C GLY A 222 -7.46 14.46 -2.18
N PRO A 223 -6.64 14.29 -1.12
CA PRO A 223 -6.36 13.04 -0.40
C PRO A 223 -7.43 12.65 0.61
N MET A 224 -7.60 11.33 0.82
CA MET A 224 -8.50 10.76 1.82
C MET A 224 -7.72 9.96 2.87
N SER A 225 -8.29 9.77 4.06
CA SER A 225 -7.76 8.85 5.06
C SER A 225 -7.90 7.40 4.59
N SER A 226 -7.01 6.51 5.01
CA SER A 226 -7.15 5.08 4.69
C SER A 226 -8.47 4.50 5.21
N ALA A 227 -8.95 4.95 6.37
CA ALA A 227 -10.22 4.52 6.93
C ALA A 227 -11.40 4.91 6.02
N LEU A 228 -11.42 6.15 5.48
CA LEU A 228 -12.45 6.60 4.56
C LEU A 228 -12.39 5.83 3.23
N VAL A 229 -11.19 5.60 2.68
CA VAL A 229 -11.01 4.77 1.47
C VAL A 229 -11.57 3.37 1.66
N ILE A 230 -11.27 2.73 2.81
CA ILE A 230 -11.77 1.40 3.15
C ILE A 230 -13.31 1.43 3.29
N GLY A 231 -13.84 2.43 3.98
CA GLY A 231 -15.29 2.61 4.13
C GLY A 231 -16.00 2.84 2.80
N LEU A 232 -15.44 3.64 1.89
CA LEU A 232 -15.98 3.83 0.54
C LEU A 232 -15.95 2.51 -0.25
N MET A 233 -14.86 1.74 -0.16
CA MET A 233 -14.76 0.44 -0.84
C MET A 233 -15.80 -0.56 -0.32
N SER A 234 -16.15 -0.55 0.96
CA SER A 234 -17.19 -1.43 1.51
C SER A 234 -18.60 -1.19 0.94
N ARG A 235 -18.82 -0.04 0.28
CA ARG A 235 -20.08 0.30 -0.41
C ARG A 235 -20.13 -0.17 -1.86
N MET A 236 -19.04 -0.73 -2.39
CA MET A 236 -18.94 -1.13 -3.78
C MET A 236 -19.43 -2.57 -3.99
N GLN A 237 -20.11 -2.85 -5.10
CA GLN A 237 -20.47 -4.20 -5.52
C GLN A 237 -19.27 -4.96 -6.09
N VAL A 238 -18.33 -4.23 -6.70
CA VAL A 238 -17.07 -4.78 -7.21
C VAL A 238 -16.00 -3.70 -7.26
N VAL A 239 -14.75 -4.09 -7.03
CA VAL A 239 -13.58 -3.19 -7.13
C VAL A 239 -12.65 -3.67 -8.23
N VAL A 240 -12.41 -2.82 -9.23
CA VAL A 240 -11.40 -3.00 -10.28
C VAL A 240 -10.18 -2.17 -9.91
N SER A 241 -9.04 -2.80 -9.66
CA SER A 241 -7.88 -2.05 -9.17
C SER A 241 -6.56 -2.42 -9.84
N MET A 242 -5.81 -1.39 -10.20
CA MET A 242 -4.38 -1.44 -10.52
C MET A 242 -3.52 -1.29 -9.26
N ARG A 243 -4.07 -0.73 -8.17
CA ARG A 243 -3.37 -0.46 -6.92
C ARG A 243 -3.48 -1.65 -5.99
N LEU A 244 -2.33 -2.17 -5.53
CA LEU A 244 -2.28 -3.28 -4.59
C LEU A 244 -3.13 -3.01 -3.34
N HIS A 245 -2.99 -1.83 -2.72
CA HIS A 245 -3.79 -1.50 -1.53
C HIS A 245 -5.29 -1.34 -1.84
N GLY A 246 -5.67 -0.99 -3.07
CA GLY A 246 -7.08 -1.03 -3.49
C GLY A 246 -7.66 -2.45 -3.44
N LEU A 247 -6.89 -3.45 -3.88
CA LEU A 247 -7.27 -4.86 -3.78
C LEU A 247 -7.27 -5.35 -2.32
N ILE A 248 -6.25 -5.00 -1.55
CA ILE A 248 -6.15 -5.36 -0.12
C ILE A 248 -7.34 -4.80 0.66
N PHE A 249 -7.70 -3.55 0.46
CA PHE A 249 -8.83 -2.91 1.14
C PHE A 249 -10.16 -3.54 0.74
N ALA A 250 -10.37 -3.82 -0.55
CA ALA A 250 -11.56 -4.53 -1.03
C ALA A 250 -11.68 -5.94 -0.42
N ALA A 251 -10.58 -6.71 -0.42
CA ALA A 251 -10.53 -8.02 0.19
C ALA A 251 -10.84 -7.98 1.69
N GLY A 252 -10.27 -7.01 2.43
CA GLY A 252 -10.53 -6.82 3.85
C GLY A 252 -12.00 -6.49 4.18
N GLN A 253 -12.77 -6.00 3.21
CA GLN A 253 -14.20 -5.73 3.33
C GLN A 253 -15.09 -6.84 2.72
N GLY A 254 -14.50 -7.91 2.20
CA GLY A 254 -15.26 -8.99 1.55
C GLY A 254 -15.90 -8.56 0.21
N VAL A 255 -15.40 -7.51 -0.42
CA VAL A 255 -15.93 -7.01 -1.70
C VAL A 255 -15.27 -7.76 -2.85
N PRO A 256 -16.03 -8.28 -3.82
CA PRO A 256 -15.51 -8.89 -5.05
C PRO A 256 -14.52 -7.95 -5.75
N LEU A 257 -13.40 -8.50 -6.21
CA LEU A 257 -12.33 -7.71 -6.79
C LEU A 257 -11.83 -8.25 -8.13
N VAL A 258 -11.38 -7.33 -8.98
CA VAL A 258 -10.70 -7.60 -10.24
C VAL A 258 -9.35 -6.88 -10.23
N GLY A 259 -8.27 -7.63 -10.19
CA GLY A 259 -6.93 -7.06 -10.24
C GLY A 259 -6.44 -6.85 -11.67
N VAL A 260 -6.03 -5.62 -11.99
CA VAL A 260 -5.37 -5.31 -13.26
C VAL A 260 -3.86 -5.36 -13.04
N SER A 261 -3.26 -6.49 -13.43
CA SER A 261 -1.84 -6.76 -13.18
C SER A 261 -0.94 -6.00 -14.16
N TYR A 262 -0.14 -5.09 -13.63
CA TYR A 262 0.95 -4.38 -14.31
C TYR A 262 2.28 -4.52 -13.54
N ASP A 263 2.21 -5.05 -12.33
CA ASP A 263 3.33 -5.17 -11.39
C ASP A 263 3.24 -6.54 -10.70
N PRO A 264 4.34 -7.28 -10.55
CA PRO A 264 4.34 -8.63 -9.95
C PRO A 264 3.65 -8.74 -8.59
N LYS A 265 3.70 -7.69 -7.77
CA LYS A 265 3.03 -7.68 -6.45
C LYS A 265 1.51 -7.76 -6.52
N VAL A 266 0.90 -7.24 -7.61
CA VAL A 266 -0.55 -7.36 -7.85
C VAL A 266 -0.89 -8.81 -8.15
N THR A 267 -0.12 -9.45 -9.05
CA THR A 267 -0.28 -10.87 -9.38
C THR A 267 -0.06 -11.77 -8.17
N ALA A 268 0.96 -11.48 -7.36
CA ALA A 268 1.24 -12.25 -6.14
C ALA A 268 0.08 -12.17 -5.15
N PHE A 269 -0.50 -10.99 -4.94
CA PHE A 269 -1.66 -10.83 -4.06
C PHE A 269 -2.88 -11.58 -4.58
N LEU A 270 -3.20 -11.49 -5.87
CA LEU A 270 -4.34 -12.18 -6.47
C LEU A 270 -4.25 -13.70 -6.27
N ARG A 271 -3.05 -14.30 -6.37
CA ARG A 271 -2.83 -15.72 -6.06
C ARG A 271 -3.08 -16.10 -4.59
N CYS A 272 -3.10 -15.13 -3.69
CA CYS A 272 -3.34 -15.37 -2.26
C CYS A 272 -4.82 -15.30 -1.88
N VAL A 273 -5.67 -14.73 -2.74
CA VAL A 273 -7.10 -14.45 -2.46
C VAL A 273 -8.05 -15.22 -3.40
N ASP A 274 -7.51 -16.06 -4.29
CA ASP A 274 -8.26 -16.96 -5.17
C ASP A 274 -8.88 -18.15 -4.41
#